data_0704c254e8ec62caedbba0cb8fdccdc5
#
_entry.id   0704c254e8ec62caedbba0cb8fdccdc5
#
_cell.length_a   1.000
_cell.length_b   1.000
_cell.length_c   1.000
_cell.angle_alpha   90.00
_cell.angle_beta   90.00
_cell.angle_gamma   90.00
#
_symmetry.space_group_name_H-M   'P 1'
#
loop_
_entity.id
_entity.type
_entity.pdbx_description
1 polymer ?
#
loop_
_entity_poly.entity_id
_entity_poly.type
_entity_poly.pdbx_seq_one_letter_code
_entity_poly.pdbx_strand_id
1 'polypeptide(L)'
;GVSLAFADAKADSYKYPCIFVHGILGYGDNDKLNSVTPYWGMQYKEDLMKSLNARGYDCHAASVGPLSSAWDRACELYAQLAGTVVDYGAAHSAEHHHERYGRSYVGKALIDIRVISAVRRRF
;
A
#
# COMPACT_ATOMS: atom_id res chain seq x y z
N GLY A 1 -5.61 -4.96 35.03
CA GLY A 1 -4.61 -5.68 34.37
C GLY A 1 -4.77 -5.90 32.86
N VAL A 2 -5.62 -6.86 32.45
CA VAL A 2 -5.74 -7.27 31.03
C VAL A 2 -6.34 -6.16 30.15
N SER A 3 -7.28 -5.38 30.67
CA SER A 3 -7.95 -4.29 29.93
C SER A 3 -7.01 -3.15 29.50
N LEU A 4 -6.05 -2.80 30.35
CA LEU A 4 -5.07 -1.73 30.05
C LEU A 4 -4.08 -2.15 28.96
N ALA A 5 -3.63 -3.42 28.97
CA ALA A 5 -2.71 -3.92 27.94
C ALA A 5 -3.36 -3.92 26.54
N PHE A 6 -4.64 -4.27 26.45
CA PHE A 6 -5.38 -4.22 25.17
C PHE A 6 -5.60 -2.77 24.69
N ALA A 7 -5.88 -1.82 25.60
CA ALA A 7 -6.05 -0.43 25.24
C ALA A 7 -4.73 0.18 24.71
N ASP A 8 -3.59 -0.12 25.34
CA ASP A 8 -2.29 0.36 24.90
C ASP A 8 -1.86 -0.22 23.57
N ALA A 9 -2.04 -1.52 23.35
CA ALA A 9 -1.76 -2.17 22.07
C ALA A 9 -2.62 -1.59 20.93
N LYS A 10 -3.89 -1.30 21.20
CA LYS A 10 -4.81 -0.67 20.24
C LYS A 10 -4.40 0.77 19.92
N ALA A 11 -4.02 1.55 20.94
CA ALA A 11 -3.55 2.92 20.77
C ALA A 11 -2.25 2.97 19.93
N ASP A 12 -1.32 2.04 20.14
CA ASP A 12 -0.10 1.93 19.35
C ASP A 12 -0.37 1.53 17.90
N SER A 13 -1.33 0.64 17.65
CA SER A 13 -1.74 0.25 16.30
C SER A 13 -2.29 1.42 15.49
N TYR A 14 -2.92 2.41 16.12
CA TYR A 14 -3.47 3.59 15.43
C TYR A 14 -2.40 4.60 15.01
N LYS A 15 -1.19 4.53 15.52
CA LYS A 15 -0.10 5.46 15.19
C LYS A 15 0.55 5.19 13.83
N TYR A 16 0.39 4.00 13.31
CA TYR A 16 1.08 3.56 12.11
C TYR A 16 0.09 3.19 11.01
N PRO A 17 0.34 3.62 9.78
CA PRO A 17 -0.47 3.17 8.66
C PRO A 17 -0.28 1.67 8.43
N CYS A 18 -1.37 1.01 8.09
CA CYS A 18 -1.39 -0.40 7.71
C CYS A 18 -1.58 -0.50 6.20
N ILE A 19 -0.60 -1.04 5.50
CA ILE A 19 -0.64 -1.17 4.06
C ILE A 19 -0.86 -2.63 3.70
N PHE A 20 -1.97 -2.90 3.03
CA PHE A 20 -2.33 -4.23 2.53
C PHE A 20 -1.86 -4.35 1.09
N VAL A 21 -1.08 -5.37 0.80
CA VAL A 21 -0.54 -5.62 -0.54
C VAL A 21 -1.08 -6.95 -1.04
N HIS A 22 -1.86 -6.91 -2.12
CA HIS A 22 -2.47 -8.11 -2.70
C HIS A 22 -1.47 -9.00 -3.43
N GLY A 23 -1.85 -10.24 -3.66
CA GLY A 23 -1.08 -11.21 -4.45
C GLY A 23 -1.46 -11.22 -5.92
N ILE A 24 -1.18 -12.35 -6.58
CA ILE A 24 -1.49 -12.57 -7.99
C ILE A 24 -2.99 -12.38 -8.25
N LEU A 25 -3.32 -11.66 -9.31
CA LEU A 25 -4.68 -11.33 -9.76
C LEU A 25 -5.49 -10.48 -8.77
N GLY A 26 -4.86 -9.98 -7.72
CA GLY A 26 -5.50 -9.05 -6.80
C GLY A 26 -5.51 -7.61 -7.34
N TYR A 27 -6.08 -6.72 -6.55
CA TYR A 27 -6.17 -5.30 -6.88
C TYR A 27 -6.28 -4.46 -5.60
N GLY A 28 -6.13 -3.16 -5.72
CA GLY A 28 -6.14 -2.23 -4.60
C GLY A 28 -6.97 -0.97 -4.84
N ASP A 29 -6.79 0.02 -3.98
CA ASP A 29 -7.65 1.22 -3.89
C ASP A 29 -7.67 2.06 -5.17
N ASN A 30 -6.61 2.04 -5.97
CA ASN A 30 -6.51 2.83 -7.20
C ASN A 30 -6.98 2.07 -8.45
N ASP A 31 -7.49 0.86 -8.28
CA ASP A 31 -8.01 0.05 -9.36
C ASP A 31 -9.54 0.17 -9.43
N LYS A 32 -10.08 0.33 -10.64
CA LYS A 32 -11.53 0.54 -10.84
C LYS A 32 -12.37 -0.59 -10.28
N LEU A 33 -11.89 -1.82 -10.37
CA LEU A 33 -12.61 -2.99 -9.88
C LEU A 33 -12.87 -2.92 -8.37
N ASN A 34 -11.98 -2.29 -7.61
CA ASN A 34 -12.12 -2.15 -6.16
C ASN A 34 -13.33 -1.30 -5.76
N SER A 35 -13.77 -0.38 -6.60
CA SER A 35 -14.99 0.42 -6.35
C SER A 35 -16.27 -0.38 -6.57
N VAL A 36 -16.22 -1.45 -7.33
CA VAL A 36 -17.35 -2.34 -7.60
C VAL A 36 -17.42 -3.46 -6.57
N THR A 37 -16.27 -4.12 -6.35
CA THR A 37 -16.15 -5.19 -5.36
C THR A 37 -14.77 -5.09 -4.68
N PRO A 38 -14.72 -4.73 -3.38
CA PRO A 38 -13.46 -4.60 -2.68
C PRO A 38 -12.71 -5.95 -2.63
N TYR A 39 -11.42 -5.94 -2.96
CA TYR A 39 -10.60 -7.14 -2.91
C TYR A 39 -10.47 -7.68 -1.47
N TRP A 40 -10.11 -6.79 -0.54
CA TRP A 40 -9.97 -7.14 0.86
C TRP A 40 -11.34 -7.21 1.54
N GLY A 41 -11.70 -8.38 2.00
CA GLY A 41 -13.00 -8.65 2.64
C GLY A 41 -14.06 -9.20 1.69
N MET A 42 -13.77 -9.36 0.41
CA MET A 42 -14.71 -9.84 -0.61
C MET A 42 -15.38 -11.16 -0.23
N GLN A 43 -14.65 -12.07 0.38
CA GLN A 43 -15.18 -13.39 0.82
C GLN A 43 -16.33 -13.24 1.79
N TYR A 44 -16.37 -12.17 2.58
CA TYR A 44 -17.40 -11.89 3.56
C TYR A 44 -18.37 -10.80 3.12
N LYS A 45 -18.32 -10.41 1.84
CA LYS A 45 -19.11 -9.31 1.28
C LYS A 45 -18.94 -8.00 2.07
N GLU A 46 -17.73 -7.74 2.54
CA GLU A 46 -17.37 -6.59 3.36
C GLU A 46 -16.22 -5.83 2.70
N ASP A 47 -16.22 -4.51 2.84
CA ASP A 47 -15.05 -3.67 2.53
C ASP A 47 -14.18 -3.57 3.79
N LEU A 48 -13.11 -4.38 3.84
CA LEU A 48 -12.25 -4.45 5.01
C LEU A 48 -11.56 -3.12 5.31
N MET A 49 -11.08 -2.40 4.29
CA MET A 49 -10.43 -1.09 4.47
C MET A 49 -11.40 -0.09 5.11
N LYS A 50 -12.61 -0.01 4.59
CA LYS A 50 -13.65 0.86 5.12
C LYS A 50 -14.01 0.51 6.56
N SER A 51 -14.14 -0.77 6.86
CA SER A 51 -14.47 -1.28 8.19
C SER A 51 -13.37 -0.95 9.21
N LEU A 52 -12.10 -1.18 8.86
CA LEU A 52 -10.96 -0.89 9.73
C LEU A 52 -10.79 0.63 9.94
N ASN A 53 -10.91 1.42 8.89
CA ASN A 53 -10.80 2.88 8.99
C ASN A 53 -11.93 3.47 9.84
N ALA A 54 -13.14 2.91 9.77
CA ALA A 54 -14.23 3.32 10.64
C ALA A 54 -13.97 3.05 12.13
N ARG A 55 -13.09 2.12 12.44
CA ARG A 55 -12.63 1.82 13.81
C ARG A 55 -11.45 2.68 14.25
N GLY A 56 -10.97 3.59 13.41
CA GLY A 56 -9.87 4.49 13.71
C GLY A 56 -8.49 4.03 13.27
N TYR A 57 -8.37 2.89 12.59
CA TYR A 57 -7.13 2.48 11.95
C TYR A 57 -6.90 3.29 10.67
N ASP A 58 -5.64 3.44 10.27
CA ASP A 58 -5.24 4.08 9.02
C ASP A 58 -4.80 2.98 8.04
N CYS A 59 -5.76 2.42 7.33
CA CYS A 59 -5.55 1.27 6.44
C CYS A 59 -5.71 1.63 4.98
N HIS A 60 -4.80 1.14 4.17
CA HIS A 60 -4.78 1.37 2.72
C HIS A 60 -4.50 0.06 1.99
N ALA A 61 -5.17 -0.15 0.87
CA ALA A 61 -4.92 -1.27 -0.02
C ALA A 61 -4.10 -0.80 -1.23
N ALA A 62 -2.81 -1.13 -1.25
CA ALA A 62 -1.93 -0.75 -2.34
C ALA A 62 -2.35 -1.42 -3.65
N SER A 63 -2.24 -0.68 -4.75
CA SER A 63 -2.48 -1.16 -6.12
C SER A 63 -1.16 -1.49 -6.78
N VAL A 64 -0.86 -2.78 -6.93
CA VAL A 64 0.35 -3.25 -7.62
C VAL A 64 -0.04 -4.16 -8.78
N GLY A 65 0.84 -4.31 -9.76
CA GLY A 65 0.54 -5.11 -10.94
C GLY A 65 0.15 -6.55 -10.58
N PRO A 66 -1.03 -7.02 -11.02
CA PRO A 66 -1.55 -8.34 -10.62
C PRO A 66 -0.76 -9.51 -11.19
N LEU A 67 -0.01 -9.29 -12.26
CA LEU A 67 0.85 -10.27 -12.93
C LEU A 67 2.29 -9.78 -13.09
N SER A 68 2.64 -8.67 -12.43
CA SER A 68 3.95 -8.05 -12.57
C SER A 68 5.00 -8.75 -11.71
N SER A 69 6.28 -8.53 -12.07
CA SER A 69 7.42 -9.03 -11.31
C SER A 69 7.47 -8.44 -9.91
N ALA A 70 8.22 -9.09 -9.02
CA ALA A 70 8.43 -8.57 -7.66
C ALA A 70 9.11 -7.18 -7.68
N TRP A 71 10.03 -6.95 -8.62
CA TRP A 71 10.67 -5.64 -8.80
C TRP A 71 9.66 -4.55 -9.16
N ASP A 72 8.86 -4.78 -10.18
CA ASP A 72 7.85 -3.81 -10.63
C ASP A 72 6.84 -3.50 -9.53
N ARG A 73 6.38 -4.53 -8.83
CA ARG A 73 5.44 -4.40 -7.71
C ARG A 73 6.04 -3.61 -6.55
N ALA A 74 7.32 -3.82 -6.25
CA ALA A 74 8.03 -3.04 -5.21
C ALA A 74 8.16 -1.57 -5.60
N CYS A 75 8.48 -1.25 -6.85
CA CYS A 75 8.54 0.12 -7.35
C CYS A 75 7.17 0.81 -7.28
N GLU A 76 6.12 0.11 -7.63
CA GLU A 76 4.74 0.60 -7.57
C GLU A 76 4.30 0.86 -6.12
N LEU A 77 4.62 -0.05 -5.21
CA LEU A 77 4.34 0.12 -3.79
C LEU A 77 5.09 1.33 -3.21
N TYR A 78 6.39 1.45 -3.50
CA TYR A 78 7.19 2.58 -3.03
C TYR A 78 6.60 3.93 -3.46
N ALA A 79 6.21 4.05 -4.73
CA ALA A 79 5.63 5.28 -5.25
C ALA A 79 4.33 5.67 -4.53
N GLN A 80 3.49 4.70 -4.17
CA GLN A 80 2.27 4.93 -3.40
C GLN A 80 2.58 5.38 -1.97
N LEU A 81 3.57 4.76 -1.33
CA LEU A 81 3.98 5.14 0.02
C LEU A 81 4.57 6.55 0.05
N ALA A 82 5.47 6.84 -0.87
CA ALA A 82 6.23 8.09 -0.89
C ALA A 82 5.52 9.25 -1.61
N GLY A 83 4.50 8.99 -2.40
CA GLY A 83 3.81 10.01 -3.20
C GLY A 83 4.66 10.49 -4.37
N THR A 84 5.19 9.57 -5.16
CA THR A 84 6.04 9.86 -6.33
C THR A 84 5.46 9.24 -7.59
N VAL A 85 6.10 9.51 -8.73
CA VAL A 85 5.85 8.76 -9.96
C VAL A 85 6.54 7.41 -9.84
N VAL A 86 5.88 6.34 -10.26
CA VAL A 86 6.50 5.01 -10.32
C VAL A 86 7.71 5.06 -11.26
N ASP A 87 8.86 4.68 -10.75
CA ASP A 87 10.11 4.58 -11.52
C ASP A 87 10.66 3.16 -11.38
N TYR A 88 10.60 2.40 -12.47
CA TYR A 88 11.11 1.03 -12.50
C TYR A 88 12.64 0.97 -12.64
N GLY A 89 13.28 2.11 -12.86
CA GLY A 89 14.70 2.21 -13.08
C GLY A 89 15.10 2.07 -14.56
N ALA A 90 16.11 2.82 -14.97
CA ALA A 90 16.55 2.83 -16.38
C ALA A 90 17.08 1.47 -16.83
N ALA A 91 17.92 0.82 -16.02
CA ALA A 91 18.52 -0.46 -16.35
C ALA A 91 17.48 -1.59 -16.45
N HIS A 92 16.59 -1.67 -15.46
CA HIS A 92 15.54 -2.70 -15.41
C HIS A 92 14.55 -2.57 -16.57
N SER A 93 14.09 -1.35 -16.85
CA SER A 93 13.15 -1.11 -17.96
C SER A 93 13.76 -1.41 -19.33
N ALA A 94 15.03 -1.08 -19.53
CA ALA A 94 15.75 -1.42 -20.76
C ALA A 94 15.93 -2.93 -20.92
N GLU A 95 16.31 -3.64 -19.86
CA GLU A 95 16.50 -5.09 -19.87
C GLU A 95 15.21 -5.84 -20.18
N HIS A 96 14.09 -5.41 -19.61
CA HIS A 96 12.79 -6.05 -19.74
C HIS A 96 11.88 -5.44 -20.80
N HIS A 97 12.38 -4.49 -21.59
CA HIS A 97 11.68 -3.88 -22.73
C HIS A 97 10.33 -3.27 -22.39
N HIS A 98 10.25 -2.54 -21.27
CA HIS A 98 9.04 -1.80 -20.89
C HIS A 98 9.36 -0.35 -20.51
N GLU A 99 8.33 0.46 -20.35
CA GLU A 99 8.45 1.85 -19.95
C GLU A 99 9.13 1.97 -18.59
N ARG A 100 9.98 3.02 -18.44
CA ARG A 100 10.65 3.31 -17.17
C ARG A 100 9.69 3.82 -16.12
N TYR A 101 8.78 4.70 -16.50
CA TYR A 101 7.87 5.37 -15.58
C TYR A 101 6.46 4.81 -15.68
N GLY A 102 5.81 4.65 -14.54
CA GLY A 102 4.44 4.21 -14.45
C GLY A 102 3.51 5.30 -13.94
N ARG A 103 2.53 4.91 -13.14
CA ARG A 103 1.50 5.80 -12.61
C ARG A 103 2.10 6.87 -11.68
N SER A 104 1.51 8.06 -11.66
CA SER A 104 1.89 9.13 -10.73
C SER A 104 1.05 9.09 -9.46
N TYR A 105 1.72 9.13 -8.31
CA TYR A 105 1.11 9.25 -6.99
C TYR A 105 1.51 10.55 -6.30
N VAL A 106 2.00 11.54 -7.07
CA VAL A 106 2.41 12.84 -6.55
C VAL A 106 1.25 13.51 -5.82
N GLY A 107 1.49 13.96 -4.59
CA GLY A 107 0.47 14.54 -3.71
C GLY A 107 -0.46 13.53 -3.03
N LYS A 108 -0.21 12.22 -3.20
CA LYS A 108 -1.06 11.13 -2.67
C LYS A 108 -0.26 10.15 -1.81
N ALA A 109 0.80 10.60 -1.14
CA ALA A 109 1.60 9.76 -0.25
C ALA A 109 0.74 9.10 0.82
N LEU A 110 0.89 7.78 1.00
CA LEU A 110 0.16 7.03 2.02
C LEU A 110 0.80 7.15 3.39
N ILE A 111 2.11 7.44 3.45
CA ILE A 111 2.85 7.59 4.70
C ILE A 111 3.63 8.90 4.72
N ASP A 112 3.98 9.35 5.92
CA ASP A 112 4.81 10.54 6.10
C ASP A 112 6.25 10.24 5.64
N ILE A 113 6.80 11.09 4.81
CA ILE A 113 8.17 10.95 4.27
C ILE A 113 9.23 10.87 5.38
N ARG A 114 8.96 11.44 6.55
CA ARG A 114 9.86 11.33 7.71
C ARG A 114 9.99 9.89 8.20
N VAL A 115 8.94 9.09 8.09
CA VAL A 115 8.95 7.66 8.41
C VAL A 115 9.85 6.91 7.46
N ILE A 116 9.75 7.19 6.14
CA ILE A 116 10.61 6.60 5.11
C ILE A 116 12.07 6.92 5.39
N SER A 117 12.38 8.17 5.70
CA SER A 117 13.75 8.62 5.99
C SER A 117 14.32 7.93 7.24
N ALA A 118 13.50 7.70 8.26
CA ALA A 118 13.91 6.99 9.48
C ALA A 118 14.23 5.51 9.20
N VAL A 119 13.43 4.84 8.38
CA VAL A 119 13.64 3.46 7.96
C VAL A 119 14.93 3.34 7.13
N ARG A 120 15.15 4.23 6.17
CA ARG A 120 16.38 4.24 5.34
C ARG A 120 17.65 4.42 6.15
N ARG A 121 17.60 5.14 7.27
CA ARG A 121 18.77 5.33 8.14
C ARG A 121 19.11 4.11 8.99
N ARG A 122 18.16 3.19 9.20
CA ARG A 122 18.38 1.95 9.97
C ARG A 122 18.89 0.79 9.12
N PHE A 123 18.72 0.88 7.84
CA PHE A 123 19.11 -0.12 6.85
C PHE A 123 20.02 0.46 5.77
#